data_38345b069402f7f0a126ecd6a3b558eb
#
_entry.id   38345b069402f7f0a126ecd6a3b558eb
#
_cell.length_a   1.000
_cell.length_b   1.000
_cell.length_c   1.000
_cell.angle_alpha   90.00
_cell.angle_beta   90.00
_cell.angle_gamma   90.00
#
_symmetry.space_group_name_H-M   'P 1'
#
loop_
_entity.id
_entity.type
_entity.pdbx_description
1 polymer ?
#
loop_
_entity_poly.entity_id
_entity_poly.type
_entity_poly.pdbx_seq_one_letter_code
_entity_poly.pdbx_strand_id
1 'polypeptide(L)'
;MEEFYKILIADDNPKYLSEALPMYGYSVRTVSNGVDALKDLEKNYSQTDLVLLDIMMPKMDGWETLKAIRKNEHTKYLPVIMITAVNEEYNVVSGLKHGADDYVIKPFVLPNLLARIEAVLRRSKWQNEQAKQKDFAIEPKGDIIPLTEREKEVLSLVAKGRSNKEIADKLFVRDVTVKTHLNTIFKKLKVKSRTQAVLLAIQMNILS
;
A
#
# COMPACT_ATOMS: atom_id res chain seq x y z
N MET A 1 16.90 1.31 13.41
CA MET A 1 17.51 0.56 12.30
C MET A 1 16.95 1.15 11.02
N GLU A 2 17.81 1.69 10.17
CA GLU A 2 17.36 2.12 8.84
C GLU A 2 16.87 0.89 8.08
N GLU A 3 15.62 0.91 7.68
CA GLU A 3 14.98 -0.17 6.94
C GLU A 3 15.38 0.00 5.46
N PHE A 4 16.35 -0.79 5.00
CA PHE A 4 16.78 -0.77 3.60
C PHE A 4 15.69 -1.34 2.70
N TYR A 5 15.36 -0.64 1.61
CA TYR A 5 14.47 -1.18 0.60
C TYR A 5 15.07 -2.45 -0.02
N LYS A 6 14.22 -3.46 -0.19
CA LYS A 6 14.57 -4.79 -0.68
C LYS A 6 14.17 -4.95 -2.14
N ILE A 7 15.16 -5.10 -3.00
CA ILE A 7 15.00 -5.18 -4.46
C ILE A 7 15.27 -6.61 -4.93
N LEU A 8 14.34 -7.18 -5.70
CA LEU A 8 14.58 -8.39 -6.46
C LEU A 8 15.04 -7.99 -7.87
N ILE A 9 16.21 -8.48 -8.28
CA ILE A 9 16.73 -8.33 -9.65
C ILE A 9 16.53 -9.65 -10.38
N ALA A 10 15.71 -9.64 -11.42
CA ALA A 10 15.56 -10.74 -12.37
C ALA A 10 16.25 -10.34 -13.68
N ASP A 11 17.45 -10.86 -13.88
CA ASP A 11 18.34 -10.55 -15.03
C ASP A 11 19.29 -11.75 -15.20
N ASP A 12 19.58 -12.19 -16.40
CA ASP A 12 20.50 -13.30 -16.66
C ASP A 12 21.98 -12.92 -16.43
N ASN A 13 22.27 -11.62 -16.34
CA ASN A 13 23.58 -11.07 -15.96
C ASN A 13 23.46 -9.96 -14.91
N PRO A 14 23.03 -10.27 -13.68
CA PRO A 14 22.71 -9.28 -12.65
C PRO A 14 23.93 -8.65 -11.97
N LYS A 15 25.15 -9.08 -12.31
CA LYS A 15 26.40 -8.76 -11.58
C LYS A 15 26.57 -7.26 -11.32
N TYR A 16 26.46 -6.44 -12.35
CA TYR A 16 26.64 -4.99 -12.22
C TYR A 16 25.67 -4.36 -11.18
N LEU A 17 24.39 -4.69 -11.28
CA LEU A 17 23.38 -4.12 -10.39
C LEU A 17 23.46 -4.70 -8.97
N SER A 18 23.77 -5.99 -8.84
CA SER A 18 23.90 -6.66 -7.55
C SER A 18 25.09 -6.16 -6.73
N GLU A 19 26.15 -5.68 -7.39
CA GLU A 19 27.30 -5.06 -6.75
C GLU A 19 27.09 -3.57 -6.47
N ALA A 20 26.43 -2.87 -7.37
CA ALA A 20 26.25 -1.42 -7.27
C ALA A 20 25.16 -0.98 -6.28
N LEU A 21 23.97 -1.59 -6.34
CA LEU A 21 22.81 -1.12 -5.54
C LEU A 21 23.02 -1.18 -4.02
N PRO A 22 23.71 -2.17 -3.45
CA PRO A 22 24.03 -2.17 -2.01
C PRO A 22 24.83 -0.98 -1.54
N MET A 23 25.68 -0.39 -2.40
CA MET A 23 26.46 0.82 -2.08
C MET A 23 25.57 2.07 -1.90
N TYR A 24 24.31 2.01 -2.38
CA TYR A 24 23.31 3.07 -2.27
C TYR A 24 22.20 2.74 -1.26
N GLY A 25 22.45 1.76 -0.36
CA GLY A 25 21.52 1.44 0.72
C GLY A 25 20.33 0.55 0.31
N TYR A 26 20.46 -0.25 -0.73
CA TYR A 26 19.46 -1.25 -1.12
C TYR A 26 19.90 -2.66 -0.71
N SER A 27 18.97 -3.46 -0.22
CA SER A 27 19.18 -4.90 -0.04
C SER A 27 18.74 -5.61 -1.32
N VAL A 28 19.60 -6.48 -1.88
CA VAL A 28 19.39 -7.06 -3.21
C VAL A 28 19.33 -8.58 -3.14
N ARG A 29 18.35 -9.17 -3.82
CA ARG A 29 18.30 -10.58 -4.20
C ARG A 29 18.33 -10.69 -5.72
N THR A 30 18.95 -11.73 -6.25
CA THR A 30 19.10 -11.93 -7.69
C THR A 30 18.58 -13.28 -8.14
N VAL A 31 17.96 -13.32 -9.30
CA VAL A 31 17.55 -14.53 -10.01
C VAL A 31 17.84 -14.36 -11.51
N SER A 32 18.03 -15.45 -12.25
CA SER A 32 18.51 -15.42 -13.63
C SER A 32 17.40 -15.62 -14.69
N ASN A 33 16.15 -15.76 -14.29
CA ASN A 33 15.01 -15.97 -15.20
C ASN A 33 13.68 -15.74 -14.50
N GLY A 34 12.61 -15.63 -15.28
CA GLY A 34 11.28 -15.33 -14.78
C GLY A 34 10.68 -16.43 -13.90
N VAL A 35 10.96 -17.70 -14.20
CA VAL A 35 10.45 -18.82 -13.37
C VAL A 35 11.00 -18.74 -11.95
N ASP A 36 12.28 -18.47 -11.81
CA ASP A 36 12.92 -18.35 -10.50
C ASP A 36 12.51 -17.03 -9.80
N ALA A 37 12.21 -15.97 -10.56
CA ALA A 37 11.64 -14.74 -10.01
C ALA A 37 10.25 -14.99 -9.37
N LEU A 38 9.37 -15.71 -10.03
CA LEU A 38 8.06 -16.05 -9.48
C LEU A 38 8.16 -16.93 -8.25
N LYS A 39 9.09 -17.92 -8.23
CA LYS A 39 9.34 -18.76 -7.05
C LYS A 39 9.91 -17.97 -5.86
N ASP A 40 10.79 -16.99 -6.10
CA ASP A 40 11.29 -16.11 -5.04
C ASP A 40 10.15 -15.24 -4.50
N LEU A 41 9.35 -14.64 -5.36
CA LEU A 41 8.22 -13.81 -4.96
C LEU A 41 7.14 -14.60 -4.21
N GLU A 42 6.89 -15.84 -4.56
CA GLU A 42 5.94 -16.70 -3.83
C GLU A 42 6.32 -16.83 -2.35
N LYS A 43 7.61 -16.90 -2.05
CA LYS A 43 8.14 -17.04 -0.68
C LYS A 43 8.38 -15.70 0.02
N ASN A 44 8.77 -14.68 -0.73
CA ASN A 44 9.37 -13.45 -0.19
C ASN A 44 8.66 -12.16 -0.64
N TYR A 45 7.43 -12.21 -1.20
CA TYR A 45 6.76 -11.00 -1.69
C TYR A 45 6.60 -9.91 -0.63
N SER A 46 6.28 -10.30 0.62
CA SER A 46 6.12 -9.37 1.75
C SER A 46 7.43 -8.68 2.18
N GLN A 47 8.56 -9.19 1.70
CA GLN A 47 9.90 -8.66 1.90
C GLN A 47 10.52 -8.16 0.59
N THR A 48 9.70 -7.76 -0.38
CA THR A 48 10.17 -7.22 -1.65
C THR A 48 9.45 -5.91 -1.90
N ASP A 49 10.21 -4.83 -2.03
CA ASP A 49 9.68 -3.48 -2.24
C ASP A 49 9.64 -3.10 -3.71
N LEU A 50 10.51 -3.72 -4.54
CA LEU A 50 10.64 -3.45 -5.97
C LEU A 50 11.21 -4.64 -6.71
N VAL A 51 10.77 -4.86 -7.93
CA VAL A 51 11.39 -5.79 -8.89
C VAL A 51 12.04 -4.99 -10.02
N LEU A 52 13.32 -5.25 -10.28
CA LEU A 52 14.01 -4.88 -11.51
C LEU A 52 13.97 -6.10 -12.43
N LEU A 53 13.31 -5.98 -13.56
CA LEU A 53 12.98 -7.12 -14.42
C LEU A 53 13.53 -6.92 -15.83
N ASP A 54 14.53 -7.71 -16.19
CA ASP A 54 15.00 -7.75 -17.58
C ASP A 54 13.95 -8.43 -18.47
N ILE A 55 13.81 -7.94 -19.67
CA ILE A 55 12.94 -8.54 -20.68
C ILE A 55 13.59 -9.80 -21.26
N MET A 56 14.88 -9.75 -21.57
CA MET A 56 15.59 -10.83 -22.24
C MET A 56 16.19 -11.82 -21.24
N MET A 57 15.39 -12.79 -20.85
CA MET A 57 15.83 -13.85 -19.94
C MET A 57 15.51 -15.24 -20.49
N PRO A 58 16.33 -16.27 -20.15
CA PRO A 58 16.04 -17.66 -20.51
C PRO A 58 14.79 -18.21 -19.76
N LYS A 59 14.20 -19.29 -20.29
CA LYS A 59 13.08 -20.06 -19.72
C LYS A 59 11.75 -19.31 -19.72
N MET A 60 11.69 -18.11 -19.15
CA MET A 60 10.54 -17.23 -19.09
C MET A 60 11.03 -15.78 -19.19
N ASP A 61 10.55 -15.07 -20.16
CA ASP A 61 10.92 -13.68 -20.42
C ASP A 61 10.30 -12.69 -19.42
N GLY A 62 10.72 -11.42 -19.47
CA GLY A 62 10.24 -10.40 -18.57
C GLY A 62 8.77 -10.06 -18.75
N TRP A 63 8.22 -10.18 -19.98
CA TRP A 63 6.81 -9.91 -20.26
C TRP A 63 5.89 -10.96 -19.64
N GLU A 64 6.24 -12.22 -19.82
CA GLU A 64 5.51 -13.34 -19.22
C GLU A 64 5.57 -13.26 -17.69
N THR A 65 6.75 -12.91 -17.16
CA THR A 65 6.97 -12.71 -15.72
C THR A 65 6.12 -11.57 -15.18
N LEU A 66 6.13 -10.39 -15.81
CA LEU A 66 5.30 -9.25 -15.43
C LEU A 66 3.81 -9.61 -15.42
N LYS A 67 3.35 -10.28 -16.47
CA LYS A 67 1.96 -10.73 -16.58
C LYS A 67 1.56 -11.68 -15.45
N ALA A 68 2.46 -12.59 -15.05
CA ALA A 68 2.25 -13.49 -13.91
C ALA A 68 2.23 -12.73 -12.58
N ILE A 69 3.15 -11.79 -12.36
CA ILE A 69 3.18 -10.90 -11.18
C ILE A 69 1.85 -10.15 -11.04
N ARG A 70 1.31 -9.58 -12.14
CA ARG A 70 0.06 -8.79 -12.12
C ARG A 70 -1.20 -9.64 -11.94
N LYS A 71 -1.16 -10.91 -12.28
CA LYS A 71 -2.27 -11.85 -12.07
C LYS A 71 -2.36 -12.40 -10.63
N ASN A 72 -1.30 -12.37 -9.88
CA ASN A 72 -1.26 -12.92 -8.52
C ASN A 72 -1.72 -11.85 -7.51
N GLU A 73 -2.71 -12.20 -6.68
CA GLU A 73 -3.33 -11.28 -5.70
C GLU A 73 -2.34 -10.66 -4.71
N HIS A 74 -1.26 -11.36 -4.38
CA HIS A 74 -0.26 -10.87 -3.44
C HIS A 74 0.77 -9.94 -4.07
N THR A 75 1.06 -10.10 -5.35
CA THR A 75 2.13 -9.37 -6.05
C THR A 75 1.62 -8.37 -7.09
N LYS A 76 0.31 -8.31 -7.35
CA LYS A 76 -0.26 -7.46 -8.41
C LYS A 76 0.05 -5.97 -8.27
N TYR A 77 0.28 -5.50 -7.05
CA TYR A 77 0.64 -4.10 -6.75
C TYR A 77 2.13 -3.89 -6.44
N LEU A 78 2.94 -4.96 -6.51
CA LEU A 78 4.37 -4.86 -6.30
C LEU A 78 4.99 -4.02 -7.42
N PRO A 79 5.75 -2.96 -7.11
CA PRO A 79 6.41 -2.13 -8.12
C PRO A 79 7.37 -2.93 -9.00
N VAL A 80 7.29 -2.72 -10.31
CA VAL A 80 8.15 -3.38 -11.30
C VAL A 80 8.72 -2.32 -12.26
N ILE A 81 10.05 -2.23 -12.33
CA ILE A 81 10.77 -1.49 -13.36
C ILE A 81 11.29 -2.49 -14.38
N MET A 82 10.87 -2.35 -15.64
CA MET A 82 11.38 -3.17 -16.73
C MET A 82 12.72 -2.64 -17.20
N ILE A 83 13.66 -3.54 -17.50
CA ILE A 83 14.95 -3.21 -18.10
C ILE A 83 14.97 -3.81 -19.51
N THR A 84 15.28 -3.03 -20.54
CA THR A 84 15.13 -3.45 -21.94
C THR A 84 16.28 -2.98 -22.81
N ALA A 85 16.54 -3.67 -23.90
CA ALA A 85 17.46 -3.21 -24.97
C ALA A 85 16.76 -2.26 -25.94
N VAL A 86 17.53 -1.34 -26.57
CA VAL A 86 17.05 -0.21 -27.40
C VAL A 86 16.12 -0.60 -28.56
N ASN A 87 16.18 -1.83 -29.06
CA ASN A 87 15.44 -2.23 -30.25
C ASN A 87 13.94 -2.54 -30.01
N GLU A 88 13.44 -2.28 -28.82
CA GLU A 88 12.05 -2.60 -28.42
C GLU A 88 11.19 -1.36 -28.18
N GLU A 89 11.47 -0.21 -28.81
CA GLU A 89 10.64 1.01 -28.66
C GLU A 89 9.15 0.77 -28.92
N TYR A 90 8.80 -0.20 -29.77
CA TYR A 90 7.40 -0.61 -30.00
C TYR A 90 6.78 -1.25 -28.75
N ASN A 91 7.59 -1.80 -27.85
CA ASN A 91 7.14 -2.48 -26.64
C ASN A 91 7.02 -1.55 -25.43
N VAL A 92 7.69 -0.37 -25.41
CA VAL A 92 7.62 0.59 -24.30
C VAL A 92 6.19 1.13 -24.13
N VAL A 93 5.53 1.54 -25.22
CA VAL A 93 4.13 2.00 -25.21
C VAL A 93 3.17 0.85 -24.90
N SER A 94 3.46 -0.34 -25.40
CA SER A 94 2.72 -1.56 -25.10
C SER A 94 2.90 -1.97 -23.64
N GLY A 95 4.07 -1.82 -23.09
CA GLY A 95 4.42 -2.30 -21.75
C GLY A 95 3.83 -1.49 -20.60
N LEU A 96 3.70 -0.17 -20.73
CA LEU A 96 2.92 0.64 -19.79
C LEU A 96 1.46 0.17 -19.76
N LYS A 97 0.91 -0.29 -20.90
CA LYS A 97 -0.41 -0.93 -20.95
C LYS A 97 -0.44 -2.31 -20.28
N HIS A 98 0.71 -2.98 -20.12
CA HIS A 98 0.81 -4.29 -19.46
C HIS A 98 1.10 -4.20 -17.95
N GLY A 99 1.18 -2.97 -17.40
CA GLY A 99 1.21 -2.75 -15.96
C GLY A 99 2.59 -2.67 -15.32
N ALA A 100 3.65 -2.35 -16.08
CA ALA A 100 4.93 -1.94 -15.50
C ALA A 100 4.82 -0.52 -14.90
N ASP A 101 5.56 -0.24 -13.84
CA ASP A 101 5.56 1.07 -13.18
C ASP A 101 6.54 2.05 -13.84
N ASP A 102 7.64 1.55 -14.41
CA ASP A 102 8.62 2.32 -15.20
C ASP A 102 9.44 1.42 -16.11
N TYR A 103 10.24 2.06 -17.00
CA TYR A 103 11.14 1.41 -17.97
C TYR A 103 12.52 2.05 -17.97
N VAL A 104 13.55 1.23 -18.13
CA VAL A 104 14.94 1.66 -18.29
C VAL A 104 15.53 0.96 -19.49
N ILE A 105 16.05 1.75 -20.45
CA ILE A 105 16.64 1.25 -21.68
C ILE A 105 18.16 1.03 -21.46
N LYS A 106 18.66 -0.15 -21.80
CA LYS A 106 20.11 -0.48 -21.83
C LYS A 106 20.74 0.09 -23.11
N PRO A 107 21.95 0.72 -23.07
CA PRO A 107 22.74 0.98 -21.87
C PRO A 107 22.21 2.18 -21.07
N PHE A 108 22.24 2.09 -19.75
CA PHE A 108 21.84 3.16 -18.85
C PHE A 108 22.99 3.59 -17.93
N VAL A 109 22.91 4.80 -17.42
CA VAL A 109 23.81 5.28 -16.35
C VAL A 109 23.15 5.09 -14.99
N LEU A 110 23.93 4.60 -14.02
CA LEU A 110 23.43 4.24 -12.70
C LEU A 110 22.61 5.35 -12.00
N PRO A 111 23.02 6.64 -12.03
CA PRO A 111 22.22 7.73 -11.45
C PRO A 111 20.78 7.82 -12.01
N ASN A 112 20.59 7.55 -13.30
CA ASN A 112 19.24 7.55 -13.90
C ASN A 112 18.38 6.40 -13.37
N LEU A 113 18.96 5.21 -13.21
CA LEU A 113 18.26 4.08 -12.63
C LEU A 113 17.89 4.35 -11.17
N LEU A 114 18.83 4.87 -10.37
CA LEU A 114 18.60 5.23 -8.96
C LEU A 114 17.46 6.24 -8.81
N ALA A 115 17.44 7.29 -9.62
CA ALA A 115 16.36 8.29 -9.59
C ALA A 115 14.98 7.67 -9.90
N ARG A 116 14.92 6.70 -10.82
CA ARG A 116 13.67 5.97 -11.15
C ARG A 116 13.26 5.03 -10.02
N ILE A 117 14.19 4.28 -9.45
CA ILE A 117 13.94 3.44 -8.26
C ILE A 117 13.33 4.27 -7.15
N GLU A 118 13.94 5.39 -6.78
CA GLU A 118 13.43 6.29 -5.74
C GLU A 118 12.04 6.83 -6.08
N ALA A 119 11.79 7.25 -7.32
CA ALA A 119 10.51 7.78 -7.75
C ALA A 119 9.39 6.72 -7.66
N VAL A 120 9.67 5.48 -8.07
CA VAL A 120 8.73 4.37 -8.04
C VAL A 120 8.45 3.95 -6.60
N LEU A 121 9.48 3.77 -5.77
CA LEU A 121 9.33 3.42 -4.35
C LEU A 121 8.55 4.48 -3.57
N ARG A 122 8.83 5.77 -3.79
CA ARG A 122 8.09 6.88 -3.19
C ARG A 122 6.61 6.86 -3.57
N ARG A 123 6.29 6.63 -4.85
CA ARG A 123 4.91 6.53 -5.34
C ARG A 123 4.18 5.35 -4.71
N SER A 124 4.81 4.19 -4.65
CA SER A 124 4.25 2.99 -4.02
C SER A 124 3.98 3.21 -2.54
N LYS A 125 4.90 3.85 -1.81
CA LYS A 125 4.69 4.20 -0.40
C LYS A 125 3.47 5.10 -0.21
N TRP A 126 3.32 6.14 -1.01
CA TRP A 126 2.15 7.04 -0.96
C TRP A 126 0.84 6.32 -1.28
N GLN A 127 0.84 5.43 -2.28
CA GLN A 127 -0.35 4.63 -2.61
C GLN A 127 -0.73 3.70 -1.47
N ASN A 128 0.25 3.05 -0.84
CA ASN A 128 0.03 2.19 0.32
C ASN A 128 -0.45 2.98 1.55
N GLU A 129 0.06 4.18 1.78
CA GLU A 129 -0.41 5.07 2.85
C GLU A 129 -1.84 5.55 2.59
N GLN A 130 -2.18 5.92 1.36
CA GLN A 130 -3.54 6.28 0.97
C GLN A 130 -4.50 5.07 1.01
N ALA A 131 -4.04 3.88 0.62
CA ALA A 131 -4.82 2.66 0.76
C ALA A 131 -5.10 2.32 2.24
N LYS A 132 -4.09 2.44 3.10
CA LYS A 132 -4.25 2.32 4.55
C LYS A 132 -5.21 3.38 5.10
N GLN A 133 -5.17 4.62 4.61
CA GLN A 133 -6.13 5.66 4.98
C GLN A 133 -7.54 5.33 4.47
N LYS A 134 -7.70 4.71 3.29
CA LYS A 134 -8.99 4.23 2.80
C LYS A 134 -9.52 3.03 3.59
N ASP A 135 -8.65 2.14 4.09
CA ASP A 135 -9.05 1.06 5.01
C ASP A 135 -9.54 1.61 6.36
N PHE A 136 -9.14 2.85 6.74
CA PHE A 136 -9.71 3.61 7.85
C PHE A 136 -10.92 4.46 7.44
N ALA A 137 -11.19 4.63 6.14
CA ALA A 137 -12.43 5.23 5.67
C ALA A 137 -13.55 4.20 5.87
N ILE A 138 -14.34 4.40 6.90
CA ILE A 138 -15.50 3.57 7.19
C ILE A 138 -16.58 3.98 6.19
N GLU A 139 -16.78 3.16 5.14
CA GLU A 139 -17.96 3.30 4.31
C GLU A 139 -19.18 2.85 5.11
N PRO A 140 -20.14 3.74 5.38
CA PRO A 140 -21.36 3.34 6.07
C PRO A 140 -22.14 2.37 5.19
N LYS A 141 -22.35 1.15 5.65
CA LYS A 141 -23.16 0.15 4.94
C LYS A 141 -24.64 0.52 4.97
N GLY A 142 -25.07 1.43 4.07
CA GLY A 142 -26.44 1.89 3.91
C GLY A 142 -26.73 3.22 4.61
N ASP A 143 -28.00 3.66 4.59
CA ASP A 143 -28.44 4.95 5.11
C ASP A 143 -28.12 5.12 6.60
N ILE A 144 -27.43 6.21 6.94
CA ILE A 144 -27.12 6.59 8.31
C ILE A 144 -28.31 7.32 8.90
N ILE A 145 -28.71 6.91 10.09
CA ILE A 145 -29.76 7.61 10.83
C ILE A 145 -29.14 8.81 11.55
N PRO A 146 -29.66 10.02 11.39
CA PRO A 146 -29.12 11.21 12.05
C PRO A 146 -29.03 11.03 13.58
N LEU A 147 -27.92 11.51 14.15
CA LEU A 147 -27.75 11.54 15.59
C LEU A 147 -28.53 12.69 16.20
N THR A 148 -29.12 12.45 17.37
CA THR A 148 -29.70 13.51 18.20
C THR A 148 -28.60 14.39 18.81
N GLU A 149 -28.94 15.61 19.25
CA GLU A 149 -27.95 16.50 19.87
C GLU A 149 -27.25 15.83 21.08
N ARG A 150 -27.98 15.07 21.88
CA ARG A 150 -27.41 14.35 23.02
C ARG A 150 -26.43 13.24 22.59
N GLU A 151 -26.71 12.56 21.50
CA GLU A 151 -25.82 11.56 20.92
C GLU A 151 -24.55 12.20 20.34
N LYS A 152 -24.67 13.39 19.73
CA LYS A 152 -23.52 14.18 19.26
C LYS A 152 -22.64 14.64 20.41
N GLU A 153 -23.22 15.12 21.52
CA GLU A 153 -22.48 15.49 22.74
C GLU A 153 -21.69 14.31 23.29
N VAL A 154 -22.34 13.16 23.43
CA VAL A 154 -21.66 11.92 23.89
C VAL A 154 -20.52 11.57 22.94
N LEU A 155 -20.77 11.56 21.61
CA LEU A 155 -19.78 11.20 20.62
C LEU A 155 -18.61 12.20 20.55
N SER A 156 -18.86 13.49 20.77
CA SER A 156 -17.80 14.52 20.87
C SER A 156 -16.87 14.27 22.07
N LEU A 157 -17.41 13.88 23.21
CA LEU A 157 -16.60 13.53 24.39
C LEU A 157 -15.82 12.23 24.20
N VAL A 158 -16.42 11.29 23.46
CA VAL A 158 -15.74 10.06 23.03
C VAL A 158 -14.53 10.38 22.15
N ALA A 159 -14.69 11.29 21.19
CA ALA A 159 -13.63 11.74 20.29
C ALA A 159 -12.48 12.44 21.04
N LYS A 160 -12.78 13.08 22.16
CA LYS A 160 -11.77 13.68 23.06
C LYS A 160 -11.10 12.65 23.99
N GLY A 161 -11.31 11.35 23.77
CA GLY A 161 -10.69 10.27 24.53
C GLY A 161 -11.26 10.00 25.91
N ARG A 162 -12.42 10.60 26.27
CA ARG A 162 -13.01 10.45 27.60
C ARG A 162 -13.56 9.05 27.81
N SER A 163 -13.35 8.47 28.99
CA SER A 163 -13.97 7.21 29.41
C SER A 163 -15.49 7.39 29.64
N ASN A 164 -16.25 6.30 29.68
CA ASN A 164 -17.69 6.37 29.93
C ASN A 164 -18.01 7.02 31.29
N LYS A 165 -17.18 6.78 32.31
CA LYS A 165 -17.32 7.40 33.63
C LYS A 165 -17.12 8.91 33.58
N GLU A 166 -16.05 9.40 32.91
CA GLU A 166 -15.80 10.83 32.73
C GLU A 166 -16.89 11.52 31.89
N ILE A 167 -17.46 10.81 30.91
CA ILE A 167 -18.62 11.31 30.13
C ILE A 167 -19.86 11.41 31.02
N ALA A 168 -20.11 10.38 31.82
CA ALA A 168 -21.23 10.34 32.74
C ALA A 168 -21.17 11.49 33.76
N ASP A 169 -20.01 11.71 34.36
CA ASP A 169 -19.75 12.80 35.32
C ASP A 169 -19.97 14.18 34.63
N LYS A 170 -19.43 14.35 33.44
CA LYS A 170 -19.54 15.63 32.69
C LYS A 170 -20.97 15.95 32.23
N LEU A 171 -21.73 14.92 31.88
CA LEU A 171 -23.11 15.06 31.36
C LEU A 171 -24.18 14.91 32.47
N PHE A 172 -23.76 14.76 33.70
CA PHE A 172 -24.62 14.54 34.89
C PHE A 172 -25.59 13.36 34.72
N VAL A 173 -25.09 12.24 34.18
CA VAL A 173 -25.86 11.00 33.98
C VAL A 173 -25.12 9.80 34.57
N ARG A 174 -25.77 8.63 34.61
CA ARG A 174 -25.10 7.40 35.05
C ARG A 174 -24.27 6.77 33.90
N ASP A 175 -23.19 6.06 34.24
CA ASP A 175 -22.34 5.34 33.26
C ASP A 175 -23.17 4.39 32.37
N VAL A 176 -24.18 3.72 32.90
CA VAL A 176 -25.08 2.87 32.12
C VAL A 176 -25.84 3.64 31.07
N THR A 177 -26.19 4.90 31.31
CA THR A 177 -26.86 5.78 30.34
C THR A 177 -25.93 6.12 29.17
N VAL A 178 -24.65 6.39 29.46
CA VAL A 178 -23.63 6.61 28.43
C VAL A 178 -23.45 5.37 27.56
N LYS A 179 -23.39 4.18 28.16
CA LYS A 179 -23.33 2.91 27.41
C LYS A 179 -24.53 2.71 26.49
N THR A 180 -25.71 3.07 26.95
CA THR A 180 -26.95 3.01 26.14
C THR A 180 -26.88 3.96 24.95
N HIS A 181 -26.44 5.21 25.17
CA HIS A 181 -26.23 6.17 24.07
C HIS A 181 -25.21 5.64 23.06
N LEU A 182 -24.08 5.13 23.51
CA LEU A 182 -23.05 4.55 22.61
C LEU A 182 -23.59 3.40 21.78
N ASN A 183 -24.34 2.49 22.36
CA ASN A 183 -24.96 1.39 21.62
C ASN A 183 -25.93 1.89 20.55
N THR A 184 -26.71 2.93 20.86
CA THR A 184 -27.63 3.56 19.91
C THR A 184 -26.85 4.28 18.79
N ILE A 185 -25.79 5.02 19.13
CA ILE A 185 -24.90 5.67 18.18
C ILE A 185 -24.30 4.62 17.22
N PHE A 186 -23.77 3.51 17.74
CA PHE A 186 -23.17 2.46 16.91
C PHE A 186 -24.18 1.83 15.95
N LYS A 187 -25.43 1.63 16.39
CA LYS A 187 -26.51 1.14 15.52
C LYS A 187 -26.87 2.16 14.44
N LYS A 188 -27.01 3.44 14.78
CA LYS A 188 -27.35 4.51 13.83
C LYS A 188 -26.28 4.76 12.79
N LEU A 189 -25.00 4.73 13.22
CA LEU A 189 -23.84 4.89 12.35
C LEU A 189 -23.42 3.60 11.66
N LYS A 190 -24.08 2.46 11.96
CA LYS A 190 -23.77 1.11 11.43
C LYS A 190 -22.31 0.70 11.64
N VAL A 191 -21.74 1.05 12.77
CA VAL A 191 -20.37 0.72 13.17
C VAL A 191 -20.36 -0.29 14.31
N LYS A 192 -19.21 -0.99 14.48
CA LYS A 192 -19.06 -2.08 15.46
C LYS A 192 -18.21 -1.69 16.67
N SER A 193 -17.53 -0.55 16.63
CA SER A 193 -16.61 -0.14 17.70
C SER A 193 -16.64 1.37 17.93
N ARG A 194 -16.17 1.75 19.14
CA ARG A 194 -15.99 3.14 19.55
C ARG A 194 -15.06 3.91 18.60
N THR A 195 -13.96 3.30 18.21
CA THR A 195 -12.99 3.90 17.27
C THR A 195 -13.63 4.15 15.91
N GLN A 196 -14.37 3.17 15.39
CA GLN A 196 -15.10 3.34 14.11
C GLN A 196 -16.13 4.47 14.18
N ALA A 197 -16.85 4.62 15.30
CA ALA A 197 -17.82 5.69 15.47
C ALA A 197 -17.16 7.07 15.41
N VAL A 198 -16.01 7.25 16.05
CA VAL A 198 -15.26 8.51 16.04
C VAL A 198 -14.71 8.81 14.64
N LEU A 199 -14.08 7.84 13.98
CA LEU A 199 -13.53 8.02 12.63
C LEU A 199 -14.62 8.40 11.63
N LEU A 200 -15.76 7.71 11.64
CA LEU A 200 -16.88 8.02 10.77
C LEU A 200 -17.46 9.40 11.05
N ALA A 201 -17.58 9.79 12.31
CA ALA A 201 -18.10 11.10 12.70
C ALA A 201 -17.19 12.26 12.25
N ILE A 202 -15.87 12.07 12.28
CA ILE A 202 -14.89 13.03 11.75
C ILE A 202 -15.02 13.10 10.22
N GLN A 203 -15.07 11.95 9.55
CA GLN A 203 -15.17 11.86 8.10
C GLN A 203 -16.44 12.51 7.54
N MET A 204 -17.55 12.45 8.29
CA MET A 204 -18.84 13.01 7.91
C MET A 204 -19.07 14.45 8.43
N ASN A 205 -18.05 15.09 9.04
CA ASN A 205 -18.18 16.39 9.68
C ASN A 205 -19.35 16.49 10.69
N ILE A 206 -19.67 15.40 11.39
CA ILE A 206 -20.71 15.37 12.45
C ILE A 206 -20.19 16.03 13.74
N LEU A 207 -18.86 16.00 13.93
CA LEU A 207 -18.16 16.63 15.04
C LEU A 207 -17.44 17.87 14.53
N SER A 208 -17.94 19.03 14.91
CA SER A 208 -17.26 20.32 14.75
C SER A 208 -16.23 20.53 15.87
#